data_b06e3458764dbdaa84d54e87511d1231
#
_entry.id   b06e3458764dbdaa84d54e87511d1231
#
_cell.length_a   1.000
_cell.length_b   1.000
_cell.length_c   1.000
_cell.angle_alpha   90.00
_cell.angle_beta   90.00
_cell.angle_gamma   90.00
#
_symmetry.space_group_name_H-M   'P 1'
#
loop_
_entity.id
_entity.type
_entity.pdbx_description
1 polymer ?
#
loop_
_entity_poly.entity_id
_entity_poly.type
_entity_poly.pdbx_seq_one_letter_code
_entity_poly.pdbx_strand_id
1 'polypeptide(L)'
;MTKNPNPVHPRNVLHRYSLPGLFITGTGTGVGKTTVTATLAANLRKRGIRVGVCKPVASGCAVVNNTNSLQLDPNDALSCLDGEILARAAGLDVKDVGLHRYVSPIRYQQAISPHVAARLEGRPPEWARVEDAFDYWEDHCDILLVEGSGGWMVPLDEGYFTVADLAAILRLPVLVVTTPQLGTLNTTALTVHAIQQRSLPVSGVVINRMPKTPGVAESYAAQEIEQFCGVPVRGILPEVAQVDEFVPHELFGTALAAFAQELQSLEQQARG
;
A
#
# COMPACT_ATOMS: atom_id res chain seq x y z
N MET A 1 18.88 2.27 33.00
CA MET A 1 18.00 1.57 32.03
C MET A 1 16.58 1.93 32.37
N THR A 2 16.06 2.99 31.78
CA THR A 2 14.66 3.40 31.88
C THR A 2 13.86 2.41 31.06
N LYS A 3 12.96 1.66 31.71
CA LYS A 3 11.99 0.80 31.02
C LYS A 3 11.17 1.71 30.09
N ASN A 4 11.37 1.55 28.77
CA ASN A 4 10.47 2.15 27.79
C ASN A 4 9.05 1.68 28.16
N PRO A 5 8.05 2.56 28.22
CA PRO A 5 6.67 2.13 28.47
C PRO A 5 6.32 1.07 27.43
N ASN A 6 5.64 0.01 27.83
CA ASN A 6 5.21 -1.05 26.93
C ASN A 6 4.55 -0.40 25.70
N PRO A 7 4.99 -0.73 24.47
CA PRO A 7 4.39 -0.16 23.27
C PRO A 7 2.90 -0.45 23.30
N VAL A 8 2.09 0.58 23.06
CA VAL A 8 0.63 0.43 23.03
C VAL A 8 0.29 -0.50 21.87
N HIS A 9 -0.48 -1.54 22.17
CA HIS A 9 -0.85 -2.51 21.15
C HIS A 9 -1.72 -1.83 20.06
N PRO A 10 -1.45 -2.02 18.76
CA PRO A 10 -2.14 -1.30 17.68
C PRO A 10 -3.67 -1.42 17.71
N ARG A 11 -4.23 -2.53 18.19
CA ARG A 11 -5.69 -2.71 18.37
C ARG A 11 -6.32 -1.82 19.44
N ASN A 12 -5.52 -1.17 20.28
CA ASN A 12 -6.01 -0.23 21.29
C ASN A 12 -5.97 1.22 20.78
N VAL A 13 -5.35 1.46 19.62
CA VAL A 13 -5.17 2.77 19.01
C VAL A 13 -5.99 2.84 17.72
N LEU A 14 -5.75 1.89 16.81
CA LEU A 14 -6.39 1.88 15.50
C LEU A 14 -7.82 1.35 15.57
N HIS A 15 -8.71 1.97 14.82
CA HIS A 15 -10.11 1.59 14.69
C HIS A 15 -10.55 1.53 13.22
N ARG A 16 -11.82 1.18 12.99
CA ARG A 16 -12.41 1.22 11.66
C ARG A 16 -12.75 2.65 11.29
N TYR A 17 -12.33 3.08 10.11
CA TYR A 17 -12.66 4.36 9.52
C TYR A 17 -13.87 4.22 8.58
N SER A 18 -14.67 5.29 8.45
CA SER A 18 -15.87 5.29 7.61
C SER A 18 -15.57 5.60 6.15
N LEU A 19 -14.34 6.01 5.85
CA LEU A 19 -13.91 6.44 4.53
C LEU A 19 -13.90 5.27 3.53
N PRO A 20 -14.50 5.43 2.33
CA PRO A 20 -14.33 4.49 1.25
C PRO A 20 -12.85 4.34 0.86
N GLY A 21 -12.44 3.14 0.51
CA GLY A 21 -11.03 2.93 0.16
C GLY A 21 -10.70 1.51 -0.25
N LEU A 22 -9.42 1.28 -0.48
CA LEU A 22 -8.84 -0.03 -0.76
C LEU A 22 -7.61 -0.26 0.09
N PHE A 23 -7.44 -1.48 0.55
CA PHE A 23 -6.18 -1.97 1.10
C PHE A 23 -5.41 -2.73 0.01
N ILE A 24 -4.24 -2.24 -0.37
CA ILE A 24 -3.42 -2.84 -1.42
C ILE A 24 -2.35 -3.72 -0.78
N THR A 25 -2.42 -5.02 -1.02
CA THR A 25 -1.39 -5.99 -0.62
C THR A 25 -0.74 -6.64 -1.84
N GLY A 26 0.25 -7.49 -1.61
CA GLY A 26 0.88 -8.24 -2.69
C GLY A 26 1.18 -9.68 -2.30
N THR A 27 1.41 -10.52 -3.30
CA THR A 27 1.87 -11.90 -3.10
C THR A 27 3.30 -11.97 -2.56
N GLY A 28 4.00 -10.82 -2.49
CA GLY A 28 5.35 -10.71 -1.96
C GLY A 28 5.90 -9.28 -2.00
N THR A 29 7.18 -9.17 -1.66
CA THR A 29 7.94 -7.92 -1.79
C THR A 29 8.34 -7.71 -3.26
N GLY A 30 8.34 -6.45 -3.71
CA GLY A 30 8.80 -6.10 -5.05
C GLY A 30 7.85 -6.46 -6.19
N VAL A 31 6.62 -6.93 -5.93
CA VAL A 31 5.62 -7.23 -6.98
C VAL A 31 5.05 -5.98 -7.65
N GLY A 32 5.37 -4.78 -7.13
CA GLY A 32 4.97 -3.50 -7.70
C GLY A 32 3.68 -2.91 -7.11
N LYS A 33 3.43 -3.13 -5.82
CA LYS A 33 2.30 -2.50 -5.11
C LYS A 33 2.25 -1.00 -5.36
N THR A 34 3.36 -0.31 -5.14
CA THR A 34 3.48 1.15 -5.28
C THR A 34 3.14 1.61 -6.70
N THR A 35 3.59 0.88 -7.72
CA THR A 35 3.21 1.14 -9.12
C THR A 35 1.70 1.04 -9.34
N VAL A 36 1.07 -0.03 -8.84
CA VAL A 36 -0.37 -0.25 -8.96
C VAL A 36 -1.16 0.81 -8.19
N THR A 37 -0.76 1.09 -6.93
CA THR A 37 -1.41 2.10 -6.08
C THR A 37 -1.32 3.49 -6.71
N ALA A 38 -0.14 3.89 -7.19
CA ALA A 38 0.08 5.17 -7.87
C ALA A 38 -0.74 5.28 -9.17
N THR A 39 -0.79 4.22 -9.97
CA THR A 39 -1.60 4.19 -11.19
C THR A 39 -3.08 4.38 -10.88
N LEU A 40 -3.58 3.71 -9.85
CA LEU A 40 -4.96 3.82 -9.41
C LEU A 40 -5.27 5.22 -8.86
N ALA A 41 -4.39 5.77 -8.01
CA ALA A 41 -4.52 7.12 -7.47
C ALA A 41 -4.62 8.17 -8.59
N ALA A 42 -3.74 8.10 -9.58
CA ALA A 42 -3.77 9.03 -10.72
C ALA A 42 -5.03 8.90 -11.58
N ASN A 43 -5.54 7.68 -11.78
CA ASN A 43 -6.80 7.47 -12.49
C ASN A 43 -8.01 8.05 -11.76
N LEU A 44 -8.09 7.86 -10.44
CA LEU A 44 -9.13 8.44 -9.58
C LEU A 44 -9.05 9.97 -9.59
N ARG A 45 -7.84 10.55 -9.42
CA ARG A 45 -7.63 11.99 -9.49
C ARG A 45 -8.08 12.60 -10.83
N LYS A 46 -7.75 11.96 -11.96
CA LYS A 46 -8.19 12.41 -13.28
C LYS A 46 -9.71 12.46 -13.42
N ARG A 47 -10.44 11.76 -12.57
CA ARG A 47 -11.91 11.75 -12.47
C ARG A 47 -12.47 12.76 -11.47
N GLY A 48 -11.60 13.62 -10.90
CA GLY A 48 -11.98 14.65 -9.94
C GLY A 48 -12.13 14.17 -8.49
N ILE A 49 -11.72 12.94 -8.18
CA ILE A 49 -11.76 12.38 -6.83
C ILE A 49 -10.55 12.91 -6.03
N ARG A 50 -10.79 13.37 -4.81
CA ARG A 50 -9.72 13.67 -3.86
C ARG A 50 -9.21 12.35 -3.28
N VAL A 51 -7.99 11.97 -3.65
CA VAL A 51 -7.41 10.67 -3.28
C VAL A 51 -6.46 10.84 -2.11
N GLY A 52 -6.76 10.17 -0.99
CA GLY A 52 -5.81 9.94 0.08
C GLY A 52 -4.94 8.73 -0.23
N VAL A 53 -3.68 8.80 0.17
CA VAL A 53 -2.74 7.68 0.02
C VAL A 53 -1.96 7.49 1.32
N CYS A 54 -1.86 6.26 1.79
CA CYS A 54 -1.12 5.95 3.01
C CYS A 54 -0.35 4.65 2.88
N LYS A 55 0.94 4.69 3.18
CA LYS A 55 1.80 3.52 3.44
C LYS A 55 2.15 3.52 4.92
N PRO A 56 1.34 2.89 5.78
CA PRO A 56 1.39 3.07 7.24
C PRO A 56 2.75 2.78 7.86
N VAL A 57 3.45 1.77 7.32
CA VAL A 57 4.82 1.42 7.75
C VAL A 57 5.68 1.23 6.50
N ALA A 58 6.79 1.93 6.41
CA ALA A 58 7.75 1.83 5.32
C ALA A 58 9.15 1.45 5.86
N SER A 59 9.88 0.61 5.12
CA SER A 59 11.29 0.28 5.37
C SER A 59 12.11 0.56 4.11
N GLY A 60 13.43 0.74 4.27
CA GLY A 60 14.30 1.13 3.16
C GLY A 60 14.21 2.62 2.82
N CYS A 61 13.86 3.45 3.79
CA CYS A 61 13.77 4.90 3.61
C CYS A 61 15.17 5.54 3.64
N ALA A 62 15.37 6.57 2.82
CA ALA A 62 16.63 7.30 2.74
C ALA A 62 16.71 8.37 3.83
N VAL A 63 17.91 8.61 4.34
CA VAL A 63 18.15 9.74 5.26
C VAL A 63 18.10 11.05 4.47
N VAL A 64 17.29 12.00 4.94
CA VAL A 64 17.24 13.35 4.37
C VAL A 64 18.48 14.11 4.80
N ASN A 65 19.35 14.45 3.85
CA ASN A 65 20.55 15.28 4.08
C ASN A 65 20.15 16.74 4.36
N ASN A 66 19.61 17.01 5.54
CA ASN A 66 19.34 18.36 5.99
C ASN A 66 20.34 18.74 7.09
N THR A 67 21.04 19.85 6.94
CA THR A 67 22.07 20.33 7.89
C THR A 67 21.52 20.61 9.30
N ASN A 68 20.21 20.64 9.49
CA ASN A 68 19.52 20.82 10.78
C ASN A 68 19.00 19.50 11.39
N SER A 69 19.46 18.35 10.90
CA SER A 69 18.96 17.01 11.28
C SER A 69 19.15 16.62 12.76
N LEU A 70 19.97 17.37 13.52
CA LEU A 70 20.22 17.10 14.95
C LEU A 70 19.01 17.38 15.88
N GLN A 71 17.94 17.98 15.36
CA GLN A 71 16.71 18.31 16.14
C GLN A 71 15.44 17.65 15.59
N LEU A 72 15.53 16.88 14.48
CA LEU A 72 14.37 16.19 13.93
C LEU A 72 14.11 14.87 14.66
N ASP A 73 12.85 14.51 14.79
CA ASP A 73 12.45 13.15 15.13
C ASP A 73 13.10 12.17 14.13
N PRO A 74 13.71 11.06 14.58
CA PRO A 74 14.37 10.10 13.69
C PRO A 74 13.48 9.61 12.55
N ASN A 75 12.16 9.56 12.75
CA ASN A 75 11.20 9.21 11.71
C ASN A 75 11.08 10.33 10.66
N ASP A 76 11.12 11.59 11.07
CA ASP A 76 10.99 12.75 10.17
C ASP A 76 12.30 13.07 9.43
N ALA A 77 13.42 12.51 9.90
CA ALA A 77 14.70 12.54 9.21
C ALA A 77 14.79 11.54 8.03
N LEU A 78 13.75 10.75 7.77
CA LEU A 78 13.71 9.76 6.69
C LEU A 78 12.72 10.18 5.60
N SER A 79 13.14 10.03 4.33
CA SER A 79 12.28 10.13 3.13
C SER A 79 11.90 8.73 2.66
N CYS A 80 10.62 8.54 2.36
CA CYS A 80 10.08 7.29 1.82
C CYS A 80 9.78 7.48 0.33
N LEU A 81 10.58 6.88 -0.55
CA LEU A 81 10.40 6.97 -2.00
C LEU A 81 9.01 6.48 -2.44
N ASP A 82 8.55 5.34 -1.92
CA ASP A 82 7.21 4.84 -2.20
C ASP A 82 6.13 5.88 -1.82
N GLY A 83 6.26 6.50 -0.64
CA GLY A 83 5.35 7.57 -0.20
C GLY A 83 5.36 8.78 -1.11
N GLU A 84 6.53 9.21 -1.60
CA GLU A 84 6.64 10.31 -2.54
C GLU A 84 5.98 9.99 -3.89
N ILE A 85 6.16 8.77 -4.41
CA ILE A 85 5.51 8.30 -5.62
C ILE A 85 3.98 8.34 -5.46
N LEU A 86 3.46 7.82 -4.34
CA LEU A 86 2.04 7.81 -4.02
C LEU A 86 1.48 9.23 -3.93
N ALA A 87 2.17 10.11 -3.19
CA ALA A 87 1.77 11.51 -3.02
C ALA A 87 1.67 12.24 -4.37
N ARG A 88 2.68 12.12 -5.22
CA ARG A 88 2.67 12.72 -6.58
C ARG A 88 1.51 12.20 -7.42
N ALA A 89 1.26 10.90 -7.40
CA ALA A 89 0.18 10.28 -8.16
C ALA A 89 -1.19 10.77 -7.70
N ALA A 90 -1.36 10.96 -6.38
CA ALA A 90 -2.56 11.55 -5.78
C ALA A 90 -2.68 13.07 -6.02
N GLY A 91 -1.64 13.73 -6.55
CA GLY A 91 -1.61 15.17 -6.80
C GLY A 91 -1.32 16.01 -5.58
N LEU A 92 -0.69 15.43 -4.57
CA LEU A 92 -0.27 16.11 -3.35
C LEU A 92 1.08 16.82 -3.58
N ASP A 93 1.30 17.91 -2.87
CA ASP A 93 2.60 18.61 -2.93
C ASP A 93 3.65 17.84 -2.12
N VAL A 94 4.55 17.17 -2.81
CA VAL A 94 5.64 16.39 -2.17
C VAL A 94 6.67 17.28 -1.45
N LYS A 95 6.63 18.61 -1.66
CA LYS A 95 7.49 19.56 -0.93
C LYS A 95 6.88 19.93 0.42
N ASP A 96 5.61 19.67 0.63
CA ASP A 96 4.98 19.83 1.93
C ASP A 96 5.43 18.72 2.87
N VAL A 97 6.46 19.01 3.65
CA VAL A 97 7.03 18.09 4.65
C VAL A 97 5.97 17.64 5.67
N GLY A 98 4.96 18.47 5.93
CA GLY A 98 3.84 18.15 6.81
C GLY A 98 2.98 17.00 6.30
N LEU A 99 2.85 16.83 4.98
CA LEU A 99 2.07 15.73 4.37
C LEU A 99 2.76 14.38 4.49
N HIS A 100 4.09 14.33 4.56
CA HIS A 100 4.84 13.08 4.63
C HIS A 100 4.44 12.22 5.84
N ARG A 101 4.06 12.85 6.96
CA ARG A 101 3.60 12.15 8.18
C ARG A 101 2.27 11.43 7.99
N TYR A 102 1.44 11.88 7.05
CA TYR A 102 0.14 11.25 6.75
C TYR A 102 0.23 10.22 5.62
N VAL A 103 1.22 10.38 4.72
CA VAL A 103 1.45 9.43 3.63
C VAL A 103 2.29 8.22 4.08
N SER A 104 3.32 8.45 4.89
CA SER A 104 4.19 7.39 5.42
C SER A 104 4.51 7.66 6.89
N PRO A 105 3.56 7.43 7.80
CA PRO A 105 3.67 7.84 9.20
C PRO A 105 4.79 7.16 9.97
N ILE A 106 5.10 5.88 9.67
CA ILE A 106 6.20 5.14 10.28
C ILE A 106 7.24 4.77 9.21
N ARG A 107 8.48 5.21 9.41
CA ARG A 107 9.57 5.06 8.45
C ARG A 107 10.81 4.46 9.12
N TYR A 108 11.40 3.44 8.48
CA TYR A 108 12.64 2.78 8.89
C TYR A 108 13.68 2.88 7.77
N GLN A 109 14.93 3.10 8.13
CA GLN A 109 16.05 3.18 7.20
C GLN A 109 16.41 1.81 6.63
N GLN A 110 16.39 0.77 7.46
CA GLN A 110 16.80 -0.56 7.05
C GLN A 110 15.83 -1.16 6.03
N ALA A 111 16.35 -1.59 4.86
CA ALA A 111 15.56 -2.23 3.80
C ALA A 111 15.29 -3.72 4.11
N ILE A 112 14.53 -3.97 5.17
CA ILE A 112 14.19 -5.31 5.67
C ILE A 112 12.74 -5.30 6.19
N SER A 113 12.24 -6.45 6.63
CA SER A 113 10.91 -6.55 7.27
C SER A 113 10.76 -5.54 8.42
N PRO A 114 9.63 -4.79 8.49
CA PRO A 114 9.45 -3.67 9.42
C PRO A 114 9.75 -4.01 10.89
N HIS A 115 9.31 -5.18 11.38
CA HIS A 115 9.56 -5.59 12.77
C HIS A 115 11.05 -5.77 13.08
N VAL A 116 11.86 -6.23 12.11
CA VAL A 116 13.31 -6.36 12.25
C VAL A 116 13.96 -4.99 12.17
N ALA A 117 13.51 -4.12 11.24
CA ALA A 117 14.01 -2.76 11.13
C ALA A 117 13.76 -1.97 12.43
N ALA A 118 12.56 -2.06 12.99
CA ALA A 118 12.20 -1.47 14.29
C ALA A 118 13.15 -1.91 15.42
N ARG A 119 13.44 -3.21 15.48
CA ARG A 119 14.35 -3.77 16.47
C ARG A 119 15.79 -3.29 16.28
N LEU A 120 16.30 -3.31 15.04
CA LEU A 120 17.67 -2.88 14.75
C LEU A 120 17.88 -1.39 15.00
N GLU A 121 16.87 -0.57 14.76
CA GLU A 121 16.91 0.86 14.99
C GLU A 121 16.50 1.26 16.42
N GLY A 122 16.08 0.29 17.26
CA GLY A 122 15.63 0.55 18.62
C GLY A 122 14.38 1.43 18.71
N ARG A 123 13.58 1.46 17.64
CA ARG A 123 12.39 2.31 17.48
C ARG A 123 11.15 1.44 17.22
N PRO A 124 10.40 1.03 18.26
CA PRO A 124 9.13 0.36 18.04
C PRO A 124 8.16 1.26 17.27
N PRO A 125 7.23 0.69 16.46
CA PRO A 125 6.29 1.48 15.70
C PRO A 125 5.37 2.30 16.62
N GLU A 126 5.27 3.60 16.37
CA GLU A 126 4.38 4.52 17.06
C GLU A 126 3.01 4.51 16.37
N TRP A 127 2.13 3.60 16.76
CA TRP A 127 0.83 3.41 16.10
C TRP A 127 -0.08 4.64 16.15
N ALA A 128 0.09 5.54 17.12
CA ALA A 128 -0.61 6.81 17.16
C ALA A 128 -0.35 7.67 15.92
N ARG A 129 0.85 7.60 15.30
CA ARG A 129 1.13 8.30 14.04
C ARG A 129 0.29 7.76 12.88
N VAL A 130 -0.02 6.46 12.92
CA VAL A 130 -0.87 5.82 11.89
C VAL A 130 -2.34 6.22 12.11
N GLU A 131 -2.79 6.31 13.37
CA GLU A 131 -4.10 6.83 13.72
C GLU A 131 -4.26 8.27 13.25
N ASP A 132 -3.34 9.17 13.63
CA ASP A 132 -3.33 10.58 13.18
C ASP A 132 -3.38 10.71 11.64
N ALA A 133 -2.70 9.79 10.92
CA ALA A 133 -2.72 9.80 9.47
C ALA A 133 -4.09 9.40 8.90
N PHE A 134 -4.74 8.42 9.48
CA PHE A 134 -6.07 8.00 9.02
C PHE A 134 -7.14 9.03 9.38
N ASP A 135 -7.08 9.62 10.59
CA ASP A 135 -7.98 10.72 10.99
C ASP A 135 -7.84 11.91 10.04
N TYR A 136 -6.62 12.28 9.69
CA TYR A 136 -6.38 13.32 8.69
C TYR A 136 -7.06 12.99 7.36
N TRP A 137 -6.94 11.76 6.87
CA TRP A 137 -7.51 11.39 5.58
C TRP A 137 -9.04 11.32 5.61
N GLU A 138 -9.69 11.00 6.74
CA GLU A 138 -11.16 11.05 6.85
C GLU A 138 -11.73 12.42 6.48
N ASP A 139 -11.03 13.49 6.83
CA ASP A 139 -11.48 14.87 6.55
C ASP A 139 -10.99 15.41 5.19
N HIS A 140 -9.93 14.82 4.60
CA HIS A 140 -9.21 15.43 3.49
C HIS A 140 -9.30 14.67 2.17
N CYS A 141 -9.91 13.50 2.12
CA CYS A 141 -10.08 12.78 0.86
C CYS A 141 -11.48 12.16 0.69
N ASP A 142 -11.75 11.70 -0.51
CA ASP A 142 -13.01 11.02 -0.86
C ASP A 142 -12.82 9.50 -0.89
N ILE A 143 -11.62 9.05 -1.26
CA ILE A 143 -11.19 7.64 -1.30
C ILE A 143 -9.79 7.53 -0.73
N LEU A 144 -9.56 6.57 0.18
CA LEU A 144 -8.25 6.28 0.74
C LEU A 144 -7.65 5.00 0.14
N LEU A 145 -6.43 5.07 -0.36
CA LEU A 145 -5.64 3.92 -0.80
C LEU A 145 -4.55 3.62 0.24
N VAL A 146 -4.67 2.47 0.91
CA VAL A 146 -3.72 2.04 1.95
C VAL A 146 -2.81 0.96 1.38
N GLU A 147 -1.49 1.20 1.34
CA GLU A 147 -0.52 0.24 0.84
C GLU A 147 0.18 -0.52 1.97
N GLY A 148 0.04 -1.84 1.98
CA GLY A 148 0.76 -2.72 2.91
C GLY A 148 2.25 -2.90 2.56
N SER A 149 3.07 -3.21 3.55
CA SER A 149 4.50 -3.46 3.39
C SER A 149 4.80 -4.94 3.15
N GLY A 150 5.52 -5.25 2.07
CA GLY A 150 5.82 -6.64 1.71
C GLY A 150 4.58 -7.44 1.30
N GLY A 151 4.43 -8.66 1.81
CA GLY A 151 3.26 -9.53 1.57
C GLY A 151 2.26 -9.50 2.72
N TRP A 152 1.15 -10.25 2.56
CA TRP A 152 0.00 -10.27 3.47
C TRP A 152 0.36 -10.60 4.94
N MET A 153 1.27 -11.53 5.16
CA MET A 153 1.65 -12.01 6.49
C MET A 153 2.93 -11.36 7.05
N VAL A 154 3.39 -10.25 6.46
CA VAL A 154 4.60 -9.57 6.95
C VAL A 154 4.34 -8.93 8.32
N PRO A 155 5.18 -9.22 9.35
CA PRO A 155 5.07 -8.60 10.65
C PRO A 155 5.49 -7.12 10.59
N LEU A 156 4.71 -6.27 11.23
CA LEU A 156 4.95 -4.83 11.32
C LEU A 156 5.60 -4.41 12.63
N ASP A 157 5.46 -5.23 13.68
CA ASP A 157 6.08 -5.02 14.98
C ASP A 157 6.62 -6.33 15.61
N GLU A 158 7.30 -6.22 16.74
CA GLU A 158 7.87 -7.37 17.47
C GLU A 158 6.81 -8.24 18.16
N GLY A 159 5.58 -7.76 18.30
CA GLY A 159 4.42 -8.53 18.74
C GLY A 159 3.80 -9.37 17.62
N TYR A 160 4.42 -9.39 16.44
CA TYR A 160 3.93 -10.06 15.23
C TYR A 160 2.55 -9.58 14.78
N PHE A 161 2.21 -8.32 15.06
CA PHE A 161 1.10 -7.65 14.41
C PHE A 161 1.42 -7.50 12.92
N THR A 162 0.60 -8.10 12.07
CA THR A 162 0.89 -8.27 10.64
C THR A 162 0.17 -7.24 9.76
N VAL A 163 0.56 -7.18 8.48
CA VAL A 163 -0.19 -6.46 7.43
C VAL A 163 -1.65 -6.93 7.39
N ALA A 164 -1.89 -8.24 7.57
CA ALA A 164 -3.23 -8.83 7.63
C ALA A 164 -4.03 -8.32 8.84
N ASP A 165 -3.39 -8.13 9.99
CA ASP A 165 -4.05 -7.62 11.20
C ASP A 165 -4.44 -6.14 11.03
N LEU A 166 -3.57 -5.33 10.41
CA LEU A 166 -3.87 -3.94 10.08
C LEU A 166 -5.07 -3.85 9.11
N ALA A 167 -5.06 -4.62 8.03
CA ALA A 167 -6.16 -4.68 7.08
C ALA A 167 -7.48 -5.11 7.74
N ALA A 168 -7.41 -6.06 8.69
CA ALA A 168 -8.59 -6.54 9.42
C ALA A 168 -9.19 -5.48 10.35
N ILE A 169 -8.39 -4.57 10.90
CA ILE A 169 -8.89 -3.40 11.67
C ILE A 169 -9.58 -2.42 10.74
N LEU A 170 -8.93 -2.06 9.63
CA LEU A 170 -9.44 -1.07 8.69
C LEU A 170 -10.69 -1.53 7.94
N ARG A 171 -10.84 -2.84 7.73
CA ARG A 171 -11.97 -3.48 7.03
C ARG A 171 -12.22 -2.95 5.61
N LEU A 172 -11.18 -2.44 4.97
CA LEU A 172 -11.25 -2.05 3.57
C LEU A 172 -11.25 -3.30 2.66
N PRO A 173 -11.92 -3.25 1.50
CA PRO A 173 -11.74 -4.26 0.46
C PRO A 173 -10.27 -4.37 0.08
N VAL A 174 -9.79 -5.60 -0.18
CA VAL A 174 -8.38 -5.85 -0.44
C VAL A 174 -8.13 -6.09 -1.92
N LEU A 175 -7.20 -5.32 -2.49
CA LEU A 175 -6.65 -5.53 -3.83
C LEU A 175 -5.32 -6.29 -3.71
N VAL A 176 -5.18 -7.39 -4.44
CA VAL A 176 -3.94 -8.19 -4.46
C VAL A 176 -3.11 -7.85 -5.69
N VAL A 177 -1.85 -7.51 -5.50
CA VAL A 177 -0.88 -7.31 -6.58
C VAL A 177 0.01 -8.54 -6.70
N THR A 178 0.11 -9.09 -7.90
CA THR A 178 0.97 -10.24 -8.23
C THR A 178 1.77 -10.00 -9.50
N THR A 179 2.65 -10.93 -9.85
CA THR A 179 3.40 -10.94 -11.12
C THR A 179 3.01 -12.21 -11.92
N PRO A 180 3.16 -12.23 -13.25
CA PRO A 180 2.63 -13.34 -14.07
C PRO A 180 3.52 -14.59 -14.10
N GLN A 181 4.68 -14.58 -13.44
CA GLN A 181 5.69 -15.66 -13.52
C GLN A 181 5.16 -16.98 -12.99
N LEU A 182 5.81 -18.06 -13.39
CA LEU A 182 5.51 -19.41 -12.89
C LEU A 182 5.52 -19.45 -11.36
N GLY A 183 4.46 -19.99 -10.76
CA GLY A 183 4.20 -19.96 -9.31
C GLY A 183 3.19 -18.89 -8.89
N THR A 184 2.81 -17.97 -9.77
CA THR A 184 1.84 -16.91 -9.46
C THR A 184 0.51 -17.45 -8.99
N LEU A 185 0.01 -18.53 -9.62
CA LEU A 185 -1.27 -19.16 -9.27
C LEU A 185 -1.27 -19.59 -7.80
N ASN A 186 -0.21 -20.28 -7.36
CA ASN A 186 -0.06 -20.72 -5.98
C ASN A 186 0.02 -19.54 -5.01
N THR A 187 0.90 -18.56 -5.26
CA THR A 187 1.10 -17.44 -4.33
C THR A 187 -0.13 -16.53 -4.27
N THR A 188 -0.82 -16.34 -5.39
CA THR A 188 -2.07 -15.58 -5.44
C THR A 188 -3.20 -16.29 -4.71
N ALA A 189 -3.39 -17.59 -4.94
CA ALA A 189 -4.41 -18.38 -4.27
C ALA A 189 -4.21 -18.41 -2.75
N LEU A 190 -2.98 -18.64 -2.28
CA LEU A 190 -2.65 -18.58 -0.85
C LEU A 190 -2.96 -17.22 -0.25
N THR A 191 -2.64 -16.13 -0.95
CA THR A 191 -2.91 -14.76 -0.49
C THR A 191 -4.41 -14.48 -0.43
N VAL A 192 -5.15 -14.80 -1.51
CA VAL A 192 -6.61 -14.62 -1.57
C VAL A 192 -7.30 -15.42 -0.47
N HIS A 193 -6.93 -16.69 -0.31
CA HIS A 193 -7.47 -17.55 0.75
C HIS A 193 -7.21 -16.95 2.14
N ALA A 194 -5.99 -16.50 2.42
CA ALA A 194 -5.65 -15.90 3.71
C ALA A 194 -6.41 -14.60 4.00
N ILE A 195 -6.74 -13.80 2.97
CA ILE A 195 -7.60 -12.62 3.10
C ILE A 195 -9.04 -13.03 3.44
N GLN A 196 -9.58 -14.01 2.72
CA GLN A 196 -10.94 -14.53 2.95
C GLN A 196 -11.09 -15.13 4.35
N GLN A 197 -10.07 -15.80 4.89
CA GLN A 197 -10.04 -16.31 6.27
C GLN A 197 -10.16 -15.19 7.33
N ARG A 198 -9.84 -13.95 6.98
CA ARG A 198 -10.06 -12.76 7.81
C ARG A 198 -11.43 -12.11 7.58
N SER A 199 -12.31 -12.74 6.81
CA SER A 199 -13.63 -12.20 6.43
C SER A 199 -13.56 -10.82 5.76
N LEU A 200 -12.48 -10.58 5.00
CA LEU A 200 -12.30 -9.36 4.22
C LEU A 200 -12.70 -9.62 2.75
N PRO A 201 -13.40 -8.68 2.10
CA PRO A 201 -13.71 -8.80 0.69
C PRO A 201 -12.44 -8.62 -0.14
N VAL A 202 -12.22 -9.53 -1.09
CA VAL A 202 -11.16 -9.38 -2.11
C VAL A 202 -11.75 -8.61 -3.28
N SER A 203 -11.28 -7.39 -3.51
CA SER A 203 -11.74 -6.53 -4.61
C SER A 203 -11.28 -7.05 -5.98
N GLY A 204 -10.20 -7.80 -6.01
CA GLY A 204 -9.65 -8.45 -7.19
C GLY A 204 -8.13 -8.56 -7.15
N VAL A 205 -7.56 -8.91 -8.29
CA VAL A 205 -6.11 -9.09 -8.50
C VAL A 205 -5.66 -8.14 -9.61
N VAL A 206 -4.48 -7.53 -9.45
CA VAL A 206 -3.76 -6.85 -10.53
C VAL A 206 -2.48 -7.61 -10.80
N ILE A 207 -2.30 -8.00 -12.06
CA ILE A 207 -1.07 -8.63 -12.54
C ILE A 207 -0.14 -7.53 -13.05
N ASN A 208 0.99 -7.36 -12.38
CA ASN A 208 2.00 -6.38 -12.74
C ASN A 208 3.20 -7.07 -13.43
N ARG A 209 3.96 -6.30 -14.20
CA ARG A 209 5.16 -6.79 -14.93
C ARG A 209 4.86 -7.90 -15.94
N MET A 210 3.79 -7.77 -16.70
CA MET A 210 3.53 -8.63 -17.84
C MET A 210 4.62 -8.40 -18.89
N PRO A 211 5.40 -9.40 -19.27
CA PRO A 211 6.44 -9.22 -20.27
C PRO A 211 5.84 -8.84 -21.62
N LYS A 212 6.60 -8.08 -22.42
CA LYS A 212 6.17 -7.65 -23.78
C LYS A 212 5.86 -8.84 -24.69
N THR A 213 6.56 -9.95 -24.49
CA THR A 213 6.33 -11.23 -25.16
C THR A 213 6.07 -12.29 -24.10
N PRO A 214 4.79 -12.50 -23.70
CA PRO A 214 4.45 -13.49 -22.68
C PRO A 214 4.77 -14.90 -23.15
N GLY A 215 5.34 -15.70 -22.26
CA GLY A 215 5.44 -17.15 -22.43
C GLY A 215 4.09 -17.83 -22.15
N VAL A 216 4.10 -19.16 -22.15
CA VAL A 216 2.87 -19.95 -21.92
C VAL A 216 2.28 -19.65 -20.52
N ALA A 217 3.10 -19.66 -19.48
CA ALA A 217 2.63 -19.46 -18.12
C ALA A 217 2.00 -18.05 -17.93
N GLU A 218 2.67 -17.02 -18.44
CA GLU A 218 2.21 -15.64 -18.35
C GLU A 218 0.92 -15.41 -19.13
N SER A 219 0.77 -16.06 -20.30
CA SER A 219 -0.40 -15.92 -21.17
C SER A 219 -1.68 -16.47 -20.53
N TYR A 220 -1.57 -17.50 -19.70
CA TYR A 220 -2.70 -18.10 -18.98
C TYR A 220 -2.92 -17.51 -17.58
N ALA A 221 -1.99 -16.73 -17.04
CA ALA A 221 -2.01 -16.30 -15.64
C ALA A 221 -3.33 -15.62 -15.24
N ALA A 222 -3.86 -14.73 -16.06
CA ALA A 222 -5.09 -14.00 -15.74
C ALA A 222 -6.31 -14.92 -15.66
N GLN A 223 -6.50 -15.74 -16.69
CA GLN A 223 -7.63 -16.67 -16.76
C GLN A 223 -7.59 -17.68 -15.61
N GLU A 224 -6.43 -18.26 -15.33
CA GLU A 224 -6.27 -19.26 -14.28
C GLU A 224 -6.45 -18.65 -12.88
N ILE A 225 -6.00 -17.41 -12.64
CA ILE A 225 -6.24 -16.70 -11.39
C ILE A 225 -7.75 -16.49 -11.20
N GLU A 226 -8.48 -16.01 -12.21
CA GLU A 226 -9.92 -15.80 -12.11
C GLU A 226 -10.68 -17.10 -11.83
N GLN A 227 -10.37 -18.16 -12.56
CA GLN A 227 -11.03 -19.45 -12.42
C GLN A 227 -10.73 -20.13 -11.08
N PHE A 228 -9.46 -20.16 -10.68
CA PHE A 228 -9.01 -20.89 -9.50
C PHE A 228 -9.23 -20.13 -8.19
N CYS A 229 -8.99 -18.81 -8.19
CA CYS A 229 -9.16 -18.00 -6.99
C CYS A 229 -10.59 -17.46 -6.82
N GLY A 230 -11.43 -17.50 -7.86
CA GLY A 230 -12.81 -17.00 -7.82
C GLY A 230 -12.89 -15.48 -7.64
N VAL A 231 -11.88 -14.72 -8.07
CA VAL A 231 -11.80 -13.26 -7.94
C VAL A 231 -11.41 -12.62 -9.27
N PRO A 232 -11.92 -11.44 -9.63
CA PRO A 232 -11.64 -10.84 -10.93
C PRO A 232 -10.19 -10.32 -11.03
N VAL A 233 -9.61 -10.42 -12.24
CA VAL A 233 -8.39 -9.69 -12.59
C VAL A 233 -8.78 -8.29 -13.04
N ARG A 234 -8.45 -7.28 -12.24
CA ARG A 234 -8.81 -5.87 -12.41
C ARG A 234 -7.96 -5.13 -13.44
N GLY A 235 -6.82 -5.69 -13.80
CA GLY A 235 -5.94 -5.14 -14.79
C GLY A 235 -4.61 -5.88 -14.89
N ILE A 236 -3.95 -5.66 -16.02
CA ILE A 236 -2.64 -6.22 -16.33
C ILE A 236 -1.74 -5.05 -16.73
N LEU A 237 -0.66 -4.84 -15.96
CA LEU A 237 0.33 -3.81 -16.24
C LEU A 237 1.54 -4.43 -16.92
N PRO A 238 2.05 -3.84 -18.00
CA PRO A 238 3.23 -4.34 -18.67
C PRO A 238 4.49 -4.18 -17.82
N GLU A 239 5.49 -5.01 -18.09
CA GLU A 239 6.83 -4.82 -17.58
C GLU A 239 7.50 -3.65 -18.30
N VAL A 240 8.11 -2.75 -17.54
CA VAL A 240 8.86 -1.60 -18.05
C VAL A 240 10.28 -1.69 -17.55
N ALA A 241 11.25 -1.63 -18.46
CA ALA A 241 12.67 -1.83 -18.18
C ALA A 241 13.28 -0.77 -17.24
N GLN A 242 12.73 0.44 -17.24
CA GLN A 242 12.99 1.50 -16.26
C GLN A 242 11.64 2.19 -16.00
N VAL A 243 11.07 1.94 -14.84
CA VAL A 243 10.09 2.88 -14.30
C VAL A 243 10.93 4.05 -13.85
N ASP A 244 10.86 5.18 -14.58
CA ASP A 244 11.32 6.44 -14.04
C ASP A 244 10.61 6.56 -12.67
N GLU A 245 11.37 6.59 -11.58
CA GLU A 245 10.87 6.42 -10.21
C GLU A 245 9.71 7.38 -9.87
N PHE A 246 9.43 8.32 -10.78
CA PHE A 246 8.49 9.40 -10.56
C PHE A 246 7.20 9.34 -11.39
N VAL A 247 7.03 8.42 -12.39
CA VAL A 247 5.91 8.51 -13.34
C VAL A 247 5.23 7.16 -13.70
N PRO A 248 5.00 6.22 -12.76
CA PRO A 248 4.31 4.96 -13.09
C PRO A 248 2.92 5.20 -13.68
N HIS A 249 2.23 6.25 -13.24
CA HIS A 249 0.85 6.56 -13.63
C HIS A 249 0.71 7.08 -15.06
N GLU A 250 1.74 7.69 -15.64
CA GLU A 250 1.70 8.14 -17.05
C GLU A 250 1.84 6.96 -18.00
N LEU A 251 2.66 5.97 -17.64
CA LEU A 251 2.89 4.77 -18.44
C LEU A 251 1.70 3.81 -18.46
N PHE A 252 0.91 3.77 -17.37
CA PHE A 252 -0.17 2.80 -17.19
C PHE A 252 -1.56 3.45 -17.15
N GLY A 253 -1.68 4.68 -17.61
CA GLY A 253 -2.84 5.55 -17.41
C GLY A 253 -4.21 4.99 -17.80
N THR A 254 -4.28 3.95 -18.64
CA THR A 254 -5.54 3.30 -19.03
C THR A 254 -5.75 1.92 -18.43
N ALA A 255 -4.70 1.28 -17.92
CA ALA A 255 -4.73 -0.11 -17.49
C ALA A 255 -5.69 -0.40 -16.31
N LEU A 256 -5.91 0.60 -15.45
CA LEU A 256 -6.83 0.50 -14.31
C LEU A 256 -8.02 1.48 -14.41
N ALA A 257 -8.28 2.07 -15.57
CA ALA A 257 -9.30 3.10 -15.74
C ALA A 257 -10.73 2.57 -15.47
N ALA A 258 -11.03 1.35 -15.89
CA ALA A 258 -12.32 0.72 -15.64
C ALA A 258 -12.51 0.43 -14.14
N PHE A 259 -11.49 -0.06 -13.48
CA PHE A 259 -11.53 -0.31 -12.05
C PHE A 259 -11.64 0.99 -11.22
N ALA A 260 -10.92 2.04 -11.61
CA ALA A 260 -11.07 3.36 -11.00
C ALA A 260 -12.49 3.93 -11.17
N GLN A 261 -13.16 3.67 -12.29
CA GLN A 261 -14.56 4.05 -12.49
C GLN A 261 -15.51 3.31 -11.56
N GLU A 262 -15.30 2.02 -11.36
CA GLU A 262 -16.08 1.22 -10.42
C GLU A 262 -15.93 1.74 -8.99
N LEU A 263 -14.70 2.05 -8.56
CA LEU A 263 -14.43 2.63 -7.23
C LEU A 263 -15.11 3.99 -7.05
N GLN A 264 -15.11 4.84 -8.06
CA GLN A 264 -15.83 6.12 -8.03
C GLN A 264 -17.33 5.91 -7.83
N SER A 265 -17.92 4.93 -8.51
CA SER A 265 -19.34 4.62 -8.35
C SER A 265 -19.69 4.12 -6.93
N LEU A 266 -18.81 3.33 -6.32
CA LEU A 266 -18.98 2.87 -4.94
C LEU A 266 -18.85 4.02 -3.93
N GLU A 267 -17.94 4.97 -4.16
CA GLU A 267 -17.80 6.17 -3.34
C GLU A 267 -19.07 7.02 -3.38
N GLN A 268 -19.64 7.25 -4.57
CA GLN A 268 -20.87 8.02 -4.74
C GLN A 268 -22.07 7.36 -4.02
N GLN A 269 -22.18 6.02 -4.06
CA GLN A 269 -23.22 5.28 -3.36
C GLN A 269 -23.05 5.35 -1.82
N ALA A 270 -21.84 5.45 -1.32
CA ALA A 270 -21.58 5.55 0.11
C ALA A 270 -21.93 6.94 0.70
N ARG A 271 -22.01 7.98 -0.15
CA ARG A 271 -22.35 9.36 0.24
C ARG A 271 -23.83 9.70 0.10
N GLY A 272 -24.58 8.96 -0.68
CA GLY A 272 -26.01 9.17 -0.93
C GLY A 272 -26.87 8.38 0.02
#